data_f7392d412642ea30ba73b95b7a45ab1a
#
_entry.id   f7392d412642ea30ba73b95b7a45ab1a
#
_cell.length_a   1.000
_cell.length_b   1.000
_cell.length_c   1.000
_cell.angle_alpha   90.00
_cell.angle_beta   90.00
_cell.angle_gamma   90.00
#
_symmetry.space_group_name_H-M   'P 1'
#
loop_
_entity.id
_entity.type
_entity.pdbx_description
1 polymer ?
#
loop_
_entity_poly.entity_id
_entity_poly.type
_entity_poly.pdbx_seq_one_letter_code
_entity_poly.pdbx_strand_id
1 'polypeptide(L)'
;MSHGLNLAQQEAVNYMHGPCLVLAGAGSGKTRVITHKIGRLIQSGLKPERIAAITFTNKAAAEMRERAKGLIGRDARKVVVCTFHALGVRMMREDGHVLGLKKAFSILDADDVTKILKDCGGTVDIATARIWQWTISKWKN
;
A
#
# COMPACT_ATOMS: atom_id res chain seq x y z
N MET A 1 -20.63 -15.27 8.50
CA MET A 1 -19.29 -15.40 9.12
C MET A 1 -18.94 -14.13 9.91
N SER A 2 -19.69 -13.83 10.97
CA SER A 2 -19.45 -12.64 11.83
C SER A 2 -18.95 -13.02 13.24
N HIS A 3 -18.48 -14.26 13.42
CA HIS A 3 -17.98 -14.72 14.72
C HIS A 3 -16.85 -13.82 15.22
N GLY A 4 -17.14 -13.08 16.27
CA GLY A 4 -16.19 -12.26 17.03
C GLY A 4 -16.04 -10.80 16.58
N LEU A 5 -16.92 -10.26 15.73
CA LEU A 5 -17.03 -8.82 15.49
C LEU A 5 -18.12 -8.22 16.39
N ASN A 6 -17.86 -7.03 16.97
CA ASN A 6 -18.90 -6.26 17.65
C ASN A 6 -19.84 -5.57 16.63
N LEU A 7 -20.93 -4.97 17.10
CA LEU A 7 -21.95 -4.38 16.23
C LEU A 7 -21.39 -3.30 15.29
N ALA A 8 -20.58 -2.37 15.80
CA ALA A 8 -19.97 -1.31 14.98
C ALA A 8 -19.01 -1.87 13.92
N GLN A 9 -18.24 -2.91 14.26
CA GLN A 9 -17.38 -3.59 13.31
C GLN A 9 -18.19 -4.33 12.23
N GLN A 10 -19.30 -4.96 12.59
CA GLN A 10 -20.21 -5.62 11.64
C GLN A 10 -20.85 -4.60 10.69
N GLU A 11 -21.27 -3.45 11.20
CA GLU A 11 -21.79 -2.34 10.41
C GLU A 11 -20.75 -1.88 9.37
N ALA A 12 -19.51 -1.59 9.78
CA ALA A 12 -18.43 -1.21 8.88
C ALA A 12 -18.15 -2.27 7.82
N VAL A 13 -18.17 -3.56 8.19
CA VAL A 13 -17.97 -4.67 7.24
C VAL A 13 -19.12 -4.77 6.23
N ASN A 14 -20.35 -4.55 6.65
CA ASN A 14 -21.54 -4.71 5.81
C ASN A 14 -21.88 -3.47 4.98
N TYR A 15 -21.31 -2.31 5.27
CA TYR A 15 -21.52 -1.10 4.48
C TYR A 15 -20.90 -1.24 3.08
N MET A 16 -21.73 -1.23 2.02
CA MET A 16 -21.31 -1.53 0.63
C MET A 16 -21.66 -0.41 -0.37
N HIS A 17 -22.22 0.70 0.11
CA HIS A 17 -22.86 1.70 -0.75
C HIS A 17 -22.00 2.93 -1.08
N GLY A 18 -20.66 2.82 -0.97
CA GLY A 18 -19.76 3.92 -1.33
C GLY A 18 -18.58 4.09 -0.37
N PRO A 19 -17.93 5.25 -0.36
CA PRO A 19 -16.84 5.55 0.55
C PRO A 19 -17.28 5.46 2.02
N CYS A 20 -16.44 4.85 2.86
CA CYS A 20 -16.71 4.68 4.28
C CYS A 20 -15.45 5.03 5.08
N LEU A 21 -15.56 5.97 5.98
CA LEU A 21 -14.52 6.30 6.95
C LEU A 21 -14.83 5.63 8.28
N VAL A 22 -13.91 4.78 8.76
CA VAL A 22 -14.03 4.13 10.07
C VAL A 22 -12.99 4.72 11.02
N LEU A 23 -13.47 5.44 12.04
CA LEU A 23 -12.64 5.99 13.11
C LEU A 23 -12.47 4.94 14.19
N ALA A 24 -11.23 4.55 14.46
CA ALA A 24 -10.94 3.46 15.38
C ALA A 24 -9.59 3.65 16.07
N GLY A 25 -9.56 3.57 17.40
CA GLY A 25 -8.36 3.70 18.21
C GLY A 25 -7.39 2.52 18.06
N ALA A 26 -6.23 2.62 18.70
CA ALA A 26 -5.28 1.51 18.76
C ALA A 26 -5.94 0.30 19.46
N GLY A 27 -5.65 -0.92 18.98
CA GLY A 27 -6.21 -2.15 19.55
C GLY A 27 -7.69 -2.43 19.25
N SER A 28 -8.41 -1.52 18.57
CA SER A 28 -9.85 -1.64 18.25
C SER A 28 -10.19 -2.72 17.21
N GLY A 29 -9.21 -3.44 16.68
CA GLY A 29 -9.42 -4.49 15.68
C GLY A 29 -9.56 -3.99 14.23
N LYS A 30 -9.03 -2.80 13.88
CA LYS A 30 -9.05 -2.24 12.50
C LYS A 30 -8.68 -3.26 11.43
N THR A 31 -7.58 -3.95 11.60
CA THR A 31 -7.12 -4.98 10.64
C THR A 31 -8.13 -6.12 10.50
N ARG A 32 -8.80 -6.48 11.59
CA ARG A 32 -9.85 -7.50 11.58
C ARG A 32 -11.05 -7.05 10.76
N VAL A 33 -11.49 -5.79 10.93
CA VAL A 33 -12.56 -5.20 10.11
C VAL A 33 -12.20 -5.25 8.63
N ILE A 34 -10.98 -4.83 8.25
CA ILE A 34 -10.53 -4.84 6.85
C ILE A 34 -10.53 -6.26 6.28
N THR A 35 -10.00 -7.25 6.99
CA THR A 35 -9.97 -8.64 6.49
C THR A 35 -11.36 -9.23 6.34
N HIS A 36 -12.28 -8.96 7.26
CA HIS A 36 -13.69 -9.37 7.11
C HIS A 36 -14.39 -8.62 5.98
N LYS A 37 -14.06 -7.34 5.77
CA LYS A 37 -14.56 -6.55 4.62
C LYS A 37 -14.16 -7.17 3.29
N ILE A 38 -12.89 -7.58 3.15
CA ILE A 38 -12.42 -8.30 1.95
C ILE A 38 -13.27 -9.55 1.71
N GLY A 39 -13.47 -10.37 2.75
CA GLY A 39 -14.33 -11.55 2.65
C GLY A 39 -15.76 -11.23 2.24
N ARG A 40 -16.33 -10.16 2.80
CA ARG A 40 -17.70 -9.71 2.46
C ARG A 40 -17.81 -9.23 1.01
N LEU A 41 -16.80 -8.50 0.51
CA LEU A 41 -16.73 -8.05 -0.89
C LEU A 41 -16.70 -9.23 -1.86
N ILE A 42 -15.90 -10.26 -1.57
CA ILE A 42 -15.84 -11.48 -2.39
C ILE A 42 -17.19 -12.22 -2.37
N GLN A 43 -17.81 -12.35 -1.19
CA GLN A 43 -19.13 -12.97 -1.04
C GLN A 43 -20.25 -12.23 -1.80
N SER A 44 -20.10 -10.91 -1.98
CA SER A 44 -21.03 -10.11 -2.79
C SER A 44 -20.78 -10.22 -4.30
N GLY A 45 -19.82 -11.06 -4.73
CA GLY A 45 -19.53 -11.32 -6.15
C GLY A 45 -18.38 -10.48 -6.72
N LEU A 46 -17.70 -9.65 -5.90
CA LEU A 46 -16.54 -8.92 -6.37
C LEU A 46 -15.35 -9.86 -6.57
N LYS A 47 -14.73 -9.83 -7.74
CA LYS A 47 -13.56 -10.67 -8.04
C LYS A 47 -12.40 -10.27 -7.13
N PRO A 48 -11.67 -11.23 -6.51
CA PRO A 48 -10.55 -10.95 -5.61
C PRO A 48 -9.47 -10.06 -6.23
N GLU A 49 -9.22 -10.19 -7.54
CA GLU A 49 -8.22 -9.41 -8.29
C GLU A 49 -8.58 -7.92 -8.39
N ARG A 50 -9.84 -7.56 -8.14
CA ARG A 50 -10.34 -6.18 -8.13
C ARG A 50 -10.32 -5.54 -6.73
N ILE A 51 -9.81 -6.25 -5.73
CA ILE A 51 -9.75 -5.76 -4.36
C ILE A 51 -8.30 -5.40 -4.04
N ALA A 52 -8.07 -4.16 -3.61
CA ALA A 52 -6.80 -3.70 -3.08
C ALA A 52 -6.94 -3.31 -1.61
N ALA A 53 -6.08 -3.87 -0.76
CA ALA A 53 -5.97 -3.53 0.65
C ALA A 53 -4.58 -2.94 0.91
N ILE A 54 -4.53 -1.67 1.30
CA ILE A 54 -3.30 -0.91 1.38
C ILE A 54 -2.95 -0.62 2.84
N THR A 55 -1.68 -0.77 3.18
CA THR A 55 -1.14 -0.51 4.51
C THR A 55 0.08 0.39 4.45
N PHE A 56 0.56 0.84 5.62
CA PHE A 56 1.78 1.65 5.69
C PHE A 56 3.06 0.83 5.69
N THR A 57 3.05 -0.38 6.27
CA THR A 57 4.27 -1.18 6.42
C THR A 57 4.16 -2.55 5.76
N ASN A 58 5.29 -3.08 5.31
CA ASN A 58 5.37 -4.42 4.75
C ASN A 58 4.98 -5.50 5.77
N LYS A 59 5.30 -5.28 7.05
CA LYS A 59 4.89 -6.16 8.15
C LYS A 59 3.37 -6.22 8.26
N ALA A 60 2.69 -5.07 8.30
CA ALA A 60 1.22 -5.03 8.35
C ALA A 60 0.59 -5.66 7.10
N ALA A 61 1.18 -5.48 5.91
CA ALA A 61 0.72 -6.14 4.69
C ALA A 61 0.86 -7.66 4.77
N ALA A 62 1.95 -8.18 5.32
CA ALA A 62 2.17 -9.61 5.52
C ALA A 62 1.16 -10.20 6.51
N GLU A 63 0.96 -9.55 7.66
CA GLU A 63 -0.04 -9.96 8.67
C GLU A 63 -1.46 -9.96 8.09
N MET A 64 -1.81 -8.94 7.30
CA MET A 64 -3.12 -8.85 6.66
C MET A 64 -3.33 -9.97 5.65
N ARG A 65 -2.32 -10.33 4.84
CA ARG A 65 -2.38 -11.46 3.92
C ARG A 65 -2.63 -12.79 4.62
N GLU A 66 -1.91 -13.05 5.71
CA GLU A 66 -2.10 -14.28 6.49
C GLU A 66 -3.51 -14.36 7.11
N ARG A 67 -4.01 -13.25 7.66
CA ARG A 67 -5.37 -13.19 8.20
C ARG A 67 -6.42 -13.38 7.11
N ALA A 68 -6.25 -12.75 5.95
CA ALA A 68 -7.14 -12.93 4.80
C ALA A 68 -7.13 -14.38 4.33
N LYS A 69 -5.96 -15.02 4.26
CA LYS A 69 -5.83 -16.44 3.90
C LYS A 69 -6.62 -17.37 4.84
N GLY A 70 -6.61 -17.09 6.14
CA GLY A 70 -7.42 -17.82 7.11
C GLY A 70 -8.93 -17.66 6.93
N LEU A 71 -9.39 -16.50 6.39
CA LEU A 71 -10.83 -16.22 6.20
C LEU A 71 -11.39 -16.65 4.85
N ILE A 72 -10.64 -16.44 3.77
CA ILE A 72 -11.10 -16.60 2.38
C ILE A 72 -10.27 -17.63 1.58
N GLY A 73 -9.36 -18.33 2.25
CA GLY A 73 -8.60 -19.43 1.67
C GLY A 73 -7.75 -19.02 0.46
N ARG A 74 -7.90 -19.75 -0.65
CA ARG A 74 -7.08 -19.56 -1.86
C ARG A 74 -7.27 -18.20 -2.54
N ASP A 75 -8.45 -17.60 -2.41
CA ASP A 75 -8.76 -16.30 -3.02
C ASP A 75 -7.95 -15.14 -2.40
N ALA A 76 -7.43 -15.30 -1.18
CA ALA A 76 -6.55 -14.32 -0.57
C ALA A 76 -5.29 -14.00 -1.39
N ARG A 77 -4.79 -14.95 -2.18
CA ARG A 77 -3.60 -14.76 -3.04
C ARG A 77 -3.86 -13.82 -4.22
N LYS A 78 -5.10 -13.66 -4.61
CA LYS A 78 -5.51 -12.83 -5.75
C LYS A 78 -5.81 -11.39 -5.33
N VAL A 79 -6.12 -11.17 -4.04
CA VAL A 79 -6.31 -9.83 -3.47
C VAL A 79 -4.97 -9.10 -3.41
N VAL A 80 -4.95 -7.86 -3.89
CA VAL A 80 -3.75 -7.01 -3.81
C VAL A 80 -3.61 -6.47 -2.40
N VAL A 81 -2.72 -7.05 -1.59
CA VAL A 81 -2.40 -6.56 -0.24
C VAL A 81 -0.97 -6.06 -0.23
N CYS A 82 -0.77 -4.74 -0.12
CA CYS A 82 0.55 -4.13 -0.21
C CYS A 82 0.61 -2.76 0.49
N THR A 83 1.78 -2.12 0.48
CA THR A 83 1.94 -0.72 0.88
C THR A 83 1.60 0.22 -0.28
N PHE A 84 1.36 1.51 0.03
CA PHE A 84 1.18 2.55 -1.00
C PHE A 84 2.34 2.58 -2.00
N HIS A 85 3.58 2.54 -1.51
CA HIS A 85 4.77 2.52 -2.36
C HIS A 85 4.81 1.29 -3.27
N ALA A 86 4.52 0.11 -2.75
CA ALA A 86 4.49 -1.12 -3.55
C ALA A 86 3.37 -1.10 -4.60
N LEU A 87 2.20 -0.51 -4.27
CA LEU A 87 1.14 -0.31 -5.25
C LEU A 87 1.59 0.64 -6.37
N GLY A 88 2.19 1.78 -6.02
CA GLY A 88 2.72 2.74 -7.00
C GLY A 88 3.74 2.11 -7.94
N VAL A 89 4.68 1.33 -7.40
CA VAL A 89 5.65 0.59 -8.22
C VAL A 89 4.97 -0.39 -9.16
N ARG A 90 3.96 -1.11 -8.70
CA ARG A 90 3.18 -2.03 -9.53
C ARG A 90 2.50 -1.30 -10.67
N MET A 91 1.79 -0.20 -10.40
CA MET A 91 1.14 0.63 -11.41
C MET A 91 2.16 1.17 -12.44
N MET A 92 3.30 1.68 -11.98
CA MET A 92 4.35 2.15 -12.87
C MET A 92 4.98 1.04 -13.72
N ARG A 93 5.02 -0.20 -13.25
CA ARG A 93 5.50 -1.35 -14.05
C ARG A 93 4.48 -1.80 -15.08
N GLU A 94 3.19 -1.72 -14.75
CA GLU A 94 2.10 -2.10 -15.67
C GLU A 94 1.88 -1.01 -16.74
N ASP A 95 1.75 0.26 -16.33
CA ASP A 95 1.31 1.36 -17.19
C ASP A 95 2.36 2.46 -17.41
N GLY A 96 3.52 2.38 -16.78
CA GLY A 96 4.57 3.41 -16.85
C GLY A 96 5.12 3.67 -18.26
N HIS A 97 4.90 2.76 -19.20
CA HIS A 97 5.26 2.95 -20.61
C HIS A 97 4.57 4.17 -21.22
N VAL A 98 3.37 4.52 -20.76
CA VAL A 98 2.64 5.75 -21.17
C VAL A 98 3.41 7.02 -20.77
N LEU A 99 4.22 6.94 -19.71
CA LEU A 99 5.09 8.02 -19.23
C LEU A 99 6.54 7.90 -19.73
N GLY A 100 6.81 7.00 -20.68
CA GLY A 100 8.15 6.73 -21.19
C GLY A 100 9.04 5.90 -20.26
N LEU A 101 8.51 5.33 -19.19
CA LEU A 101 9.27 4.47 -18.27
C LEU A 101 9.50 3.09 -18.89
N LYS A 102 10.73 2.60 -18.80
CA LYS A 102 11.05 1.20 -19.15
C LYS A 102 10.52 0.27 -18.06
N LYS A 103 10.08 -0.95 -18.41
CA LYS A 103 9.62 -1.95 -17.43
C LYS A 103 10.65 -2.27 -16.34
N ALA A 104 11.93 -2.20 -16.68
CA ALA A 104 13.06 -2.45 -15.78
C ALA A 104 13.63 -1.16 -15.19
N PHE A 105 12.79 -0.18 -14.81
CA PHE A 105 13.28 1.01 -14.13
C PHE A 105 13.79 0.67 -12.71
N SER A 106 14.82 1.41 -12.28
CA SER A 106 15.34 1.33 -10.92
C SER A 106 14.57 2.26 -9.99
N ILE A 107 14.42 1.81 -8.75
CA ILE A 107 13.87 2.63 -7.67
C ILE A 107 15.05 3.10 -6.84
N LEU A 108 15.24 4.42 -6.76
CA LEU A 108 16.31 5.03 -6.01
C LEU A 108 15.77 5.39 -4.61
N ASP A 109 16.51 5.03 -3.59
CA ASP A 109 16.26 5.53 -2.24
C ASP A 109 16.93 6.89 -2.00
N ALA A 110 16.75 7.46 -0.80
CA ALA A 110 17.31 8.77 -0.45
C ALA A 110 18.84 8.78 -0.48
N ASP A 111 19.47 7.67 -0.10
CA ASP A 111 20.93 7.55 -0.08
C ASP A 111 21.48 7.40 -1.50
N ASP A 112 20.80 6.67 -2.38
CA ASP A 112 21.14 6.57 -3.80
C ASP A 112 21.08 7.94 -4.48
N VAL A 113 20.00 8.70 -4.25
CA VAL A 113 19.86 10.06 -4.78
C VAL A 113 20.99 10.97 -4.25
N THR A 114 21.31 10.90 -2.98
CA THR A 114 22.41 11.67 -2.38
C THR A 114 23.75 11.35 -3.03
N LYS A 115 24.05 10.06 -3.28
CA LYS A 115 25.26 9.64 -3.99
C LYS A 115 25.33 10.20 -5.41
N ILE A 116 24.22 10.05 -6.17
CA ILE A 116 24.14 10.58 -7.54
C ILE A 116 24.37 12.10 -7.56
N LEU A 117 23.75 12.85 -6.66
CA LEU A 117 23.93 14.30 -6.57
C LEU A 117 25.38 14.67 -6.21
N LYS A 118 26.02 13.92 -5.33
CA LYS A 118 27.42 14.09 -5.00
C LYS A 118 28.32 13.88 -6.22
N ASP A 119 28.08 12.80 -6.96
CA ASP A 119 28.90 12.44 -8.13
C ASP A 119 28.70 13.46 -9.28
N CYS A 120 27.45 13.83 -9.57
CA CYS A 120 27.13 14.81 -10.62
C CYS A 120 27.54 16.22 -10.28
N GLY A 121 27.49 16.61 -9.01
CA GLY A 121 27.80 17.96 -8.55
C GLY A 121 29.29 18.24 -8.33
N GLY A 122 30.14 17.22 -8.47
CA GLY A 122 31.59 17.37 -8.18
C GLY A 122 31.90 17.67 -6.71
N THR A 123 30.93 17.58 -5.81
CA THR A 123 31.12 17.80 -4.38
C THR A 123 31.54 16.55 -3.65
N VAL A 124 32.43 16.68 -2.70
CA VAL A 124 32.82 15.58 -1.78
C VAL A 124 32.03 15.61 -0.48
N ASP A 125 31.26 16.65 -0.23
CA ASP A 125 30.51 16.84 1.00
C ASP A 125 29.08 16.29 0.90
N ILE A 126 28.77 15.34 1.79
CA ILE A 126 27.43 14.70 1.85
C ILE A 126 26.36 15.68 2.35
N ALA A 127 26.73 16.64 3.22
CA ALA A 127 25.76 17.59 3.76
C ALA A 127 25.21 18.50 2.64
N THR A 128 26.08 18.98 1.77
CA THR A 128 25.71 19.78 0.58
C THR A 128 24.82 18.97 -0.37
N ALA A 129 25.15 17.69 -0.64
CA ALA A 129 24.33 16.83 -1.49
C ALA A 129 22.92 16.61 -0.90
N ARG A 130 22.78 16.49 0.42
CA ARG A 130 21.48 16.40 1.10
C ARG A 130 20.65 17.69 1.00
N ILE A 131 21.30 18.86 1.09
CA ILE A 131 20.63 20.15 0.87
C ILE A 131 20.09 20.22 -0.55
N TRP A 132 20.87 19.83 -1.55
CA TRP A 132 20.42 19.77 -2.95
C TRP A 132 19.26 18.82 -3.14
N GLN A 133 19.33 17.60 -2.56
CA GLN A 133 18.25 16.64 -2.61
C GLN A 133 16.94 17.24 -2.06
N TRP A 134 17.02 17.88 -0.90
CA TRP A 134 15.86 18.52 -0.27
C TRP A 134 15.31 19.67 -1.16
N THR A 135 16.18 20.50 -1.71
CA THR A 135 15.81 21.63 -2.60
C THR A 135 15.12 21.13 -3.85
N ILE A 136 15.68 20.11 -4.51
CA ILE A 136 15.08 19.49 -5.70
C ILE A 136 13.72 18.86 -5.37
N SER A 137 13.62 18.17 -4.24
CA SER A 137 12.35 17.59 -3.77
C SER A 137 11.29 18.67 -3.55
N LYS A 138 11.67 19.82 -2.98
CA LYS A 138 10.76 20.95 -2.78
C LYS A 138 10.30 21.57 -4.08
N TRP A 139 11.13 21.59 -5.13
CA TRP A 139 10.74 22.12 -6.45
C TRP A 139 9.82 21.17 -7.23
N LYS A 140 9.90 19.87 -6.95
CA LYS A 140 9.07 18.85 -7.62
C LYS A 140 7.69 18.65 -6.98
N ASN A 141 7.50 19.06 -5.73
CA ASN A 141 6.26 18.97 -4.97
C ASN A 141 5.65 20.36 -4.76
#